data_1f7cbe88bf00bfed1b52279e99dccfa8
#
_entry.id   1f7cbe88bf00bfed1b52279e99dccfa8
#
_cell.length_a   1.000
_cell.length_b   1.000
_cell.length_c   1.000
_cell.angle_alpha   90.00
_cell.angle_beta   90.00
_cell.angle_gamma   90.00
#
_symmetry.space_group_name_H-M   'P 1'
#
loop_
_entity.id
_entity.type
_entity.pdbx_description
1 polymer ?
#
loop_
_entity_poly.entity_id
_entity_poly.type
_entity_poly.pdbx_seq_one_letter_code
_entity_poly.pdbx_strand_id
1 'polypeptide(L)'
;MNDKMNINRACRYYLSKDKDLILNLLLFTLLSLGFVFLLYRGIFASRGDSYIILMLYVLMLGISLIMSNSMVVNLTVKDKVNKRIEFILGSGIDIKDLIKAYGLEMWRLSSIVPFILFFLTYVLVDLQIEFKSIVGIFVTMIGMTYFEILFFNIISLSQKNFKFFKNIVFFTTTILIYMTGTFSEKILSLIDSYNLNLVYIILGINIGLGLIFAMFSMRSLRKMNKETVINKEGSWS
;
A
#
# COMPACT_ATOMS: atom_id res chain seq x y z
N MET A 1 -13.98 24.36 6.19
CA MET A 1 -13.13 23.89 5.07
C MET A 1 -11.63 24.11 5.32
N ASN A 2 -11.22 25.15 6.07
CA ASN A 2 -9.81 25.41 6.41
C ASN A 2 -9.15 24.36 7.31
N ASP A 3 -9.87 23.78 8.28
CA ASP A 3 -9.28 22.86 9.27
C ASP A 3 -8.81 21.54 8.67
N LYS A 4 -9.57 20.94 7.73
CA LYS A 4 -9.17 19.70 7.06
C LYS A 4 -7.92 19.89 6.21
N MET A 5 -7.78 21.04 5.56
CA MET A 5 -6.58 21.36 4.76
C MET A 5 -5.35 21.53 5.66
N ASN A 6 -5.53 22.04 6.87
CA ASN A 6 -4.46 22.18 7.86
C ASN A 6 -3.97 20.84 8.40
N ILE A 7 -4.89 19.88 8.66
CA ILE A 7 -4.54 18.54 9.12
C ILE A 7 -3.72 17.79 8.06
N ASN A 8 -4.14 17.81 6.80
CA ASN A 8 -3.40 17.17 5.71
C ASN A 8 -1.99 17.75 5.55
N ARG A 9 -1.85 19.10 5.63
CA ARG A 9 -0.54 19.76 5.56
C ARG A 9 0.37 19.35 6.73
N ALA A 10 -0.17 19.32 7.95
CA ALA A 10 0.56 18.92 9.14
C ALA A 10 1.02 17.46 9.04
N CYS A 11 0.14 16.56 8.61
CA CYS A 11 0.45 15.15 8.39
C CYS A 11 1.57 14.97 7.34
N ARG A 12 1.46 15.65 6.20
CA ARG A 12 2.47 15.64 5.15
C ARG A 12 3.83 16.14 5.66
N TYR A 13 3.84 17.27 6.37
CA TYR A 13 5.07 17.81 6.93
C TYR A 13 5.72 16.83 7.90
N TYR A 14 4.93 16.21 8.76
CA TYR A 14 5.43 15.22 9.73
C TYR A 14 6.03 13.99 9.02
N LEU A 15 5.32 13.42 8.06
CA LEU A 15 5.81 12.27 7.28
C LEU A 15 7.06 12.61 6.46
N SER A 16 7.13 13.83 5.87
CA SER A 16 8.30 14.25 5.08
C SER A 16 9.57 14.48 5.93
N LYS A 17 9.45 14.57 7.24
CA LYS A 17 10.58 14.67 8.19
C LYS A 17 10.98 13.34 8.80
N ASP A 18 10.22 12.28 8.54
CA ASP A 18 10.54 10.93 9.04
C ASP A 18 11.72 10.36 8.23
N LYS A 19 12.86 10.15 8.92
CA LYS A 19 14.08 9.61 8.32
C LYS A 19 13.89 8.19 7.78
N ASP A 20 13.11 7.37 8.47
CA ASP A 20 12.84 5.99 8.08
C ASP A 20 12.02 5.96 6.79
N LEU A 21 11.06 6.89 6.62
CA LEU A 21 10.30 7.03 5.39
C LEU A 21 11.21 7.43 4.21
N ILE A 22 12.08 8.43 4.41
CA ILE A 22 12.99 8.89 3.37
C ILE A 22 13.94 7.76 2.95
N LEU A 23 14.50 7.03 3.93
CA LEU A 23 15.39 5.90 3.68
C LEU A 23 14.67 4.81 2.87
N ASN A 24 13.44 4.46 3.26
CA ASN A 24 12.63 3.47 2.57
C ASN A 24 12.29 3.91 1.13
N LEU A 25 11.93 5.19 0.93
CA LEU A 25 11.70 5.74 -0.41
C LEU A 25 12.94 5.60 -1.31
N LEU A 26 14.10 5.96 -0.79
CA LEU A 26 15.37 5.83 -1.54
C LEU A 26 15.67 4.38 -1.86
N LEU A 27 15.60 3.50 -0.86
CA LEU A 27 15.89 2.07 -1.03
C LEU A 27 14.97 1.41 -2.05
N PHE A 28 13.65 1.61 -1.93
CA PHE A 28 12.71 1.02 -2.89
C PHE A 28 12.79 1.65 -4.27
N THR A 29 13.15 2.94 -4.38
CA THR A 29 13.43 3.56 -5.68
C THR A 29 14.64 2.92 -6.34
N LEU A 30 15.73 2.72 -5.60
CA LEU A 30 16.94 2.03 -6.12
C LEU A 30 16.64 0.59 -6.55
N LEU A 31 15.87 -0.15 -5.74
CA LEU A 31 15.43 -1.52 -6.11
C LEU A 31 14.58 -1.51 -7.37
N SER A 32 13.66 -0.54 -7.50
CA SER A 32 12.82 -0.39 -8.69
C SER A 32 13.64 -0.09 -9.95
N LEU A 33 14.62 0.82 -9.84
CA LEU A 33 15.55 1.12 -10.93
C LEU A 33 16.37 -0.11 -11.33
N GLY A 34 16.87 -0.87 -10.36
CA GLY A 34 17.58 -2.13 -10.60
C GLY A 34 16.68 -3.14 -11.35
N PHE A 35 15.43 -3.30 -10.94
CA PHE A 35 14.49 -4.19 -11.61
C PHE A 35 14.19 -3.76 -13.05
N VAL A 36 13.91 -2.46 -13.28
CA VAL A 36 13.69 -1.92 -14.63
C VAL A 36 14.93 -2.13 -15.51
N PHE A 37 16.13 -1.95 -14.96
CA PHE A 37 17.36 -2.22 -15.69
C PHE A 37 17.50 -3.69 -16.11
N LEU A 38 17.14 -4.65 -15.22
CA LEU A 38 17.14 -6.08 -15.54
C LEU A 38 16.11 -6.39 -16.65
N LEU A 39 14.93 -5.78 -16.61
CA LEU A 39 13.92 -5.90 -17.67
C LEU A 39 14.43 -5.33 -18.99
N TYR A 40 14.99 -4.13 -18.98
CA TYR A 40 15.54 -3.47 -20.16
C TYR A 40 16.67 -4.29 -20.82
N ARG A 41 17.49 -4.96 -20.01
CA ARG A 41 18.54 -5.88 -20.50
C ARG A 41 17.99 -7.19 -21.05
N GLY A 42 16.69 -7.39 -21.03
CA GLY A 42 16.05 -8.59 -21.57
C GLY A 42 16.30 -9.87 -20.78
N ILE A 43 16.74 -9.78 -19.50
CA ILE A 43 17.03 -10.96 -18.67
C ILE A 43 15.81 -11.85 -18.52
N PHE A 44 14.62 -11.28 -18.52
CA PHE A 44 13.35 -12.00 -18.40
C PHE A 44 12.60 -12.14 -19.74
N ALA A 45 13.18 -11.70 -20.87
CA ALA A 45 12.51 -11.72 -22.17
C ALA A 45 12.09 -13.13 -22.60
N SER A 46 12.88 -14.16 -22.26
CA SER A 46 12.57 -15.56 -22.57
C SER A 46 11.34 -16.11 -21.81
N ARG A 47 10.88 -15.40 -20.76
CA ARG A 47 9.73 -15.80 -19.95
C ARG A 47 8.40 -15.28 -20.47
N GLY A 48 8.43 -14.37 -21.47
CA GLY A 48 7.25 -13.76 -22.07
C GLY A 48 6.62 -12.62 -21.27
N ASP A 49 5.76 -11.85 -21.92
CA ASP A 49 5.16 -10.63 -21.39
C ASP A 49 4.27 -10.87 -20.16
N SER A 50 3.51 -11.96 -20.15
CA SER A 50 2.66 -12.32 -19.02
C SER A 50 3.45 -12.49 -17.71
N TYR A 51 4.65 -13.08 -17.82
CA TYR A 51 5.55 -13.20 -16.68
C TYR A 51 6.02 -11.83 -16.17
N ILE A 52 6.42 -10.96 -17.09
CA ILE A 52 6.89 -9.62 -16.76
C ILE A 52 5.78 -8.81 -16.07
N ILE A 53 4.54 -8.89 -16.59
CA ILE A 53 3.39 -8.21 -15.99
C ILE A 53 3.11 -8.71 -14.59
N LEU A 54 3.10 -10.02 -14.39
CA LEU A 54 2.85 -10.61 -13.07
C LEU A 54 3.90 -10.14 -12.07
N MET A 55 5.18 -10.17 -12.45
CA MET A 55 6.27 -9.73 -11.58
C MET A 55 6.22 -8.22 -11.31
N LEU A 56 5.94 -7.41 -12.33
CA LEU A 56 5.77 -5.96 -12.20
C LEU A 56 4.62 -5.64 -11.22
N TYR A 57 3.47 -6.29 -11.40
CA TYR A 57 2.31 -6.12 -10.52
C TYR A 57 2.64 -6.46 -9.07
N VAL A 58 3.24 -7.63 -8.84
CA VAL A 58 3.57 -8.09 -7.48
C VAL A 58 4.60 -7.19 -6.81
N LEU A 59 5.58 -6.69 -7.56
CA LEU A 59 6.55 -5.72 -7.03
C LEU A 59 5.89 -4.38 -6.69
N MET A 60 5.08 -3.82 -7.58
CA MET A 60 4.35 -2.57 -7.31
C MET A 60 3.46 -2.70 -6.07
N LEU A 61 2.69 -3.79 -5.99
CA LEU A 61 1.82 -4.08 -4.86
C LEU A 61 2.63 -4.28 -3.58
N GLY A 62 3.66 -5.11 -3.62
CA GLY A 62 4.53 -5.38 -2.47
C GLY A 62 5.19 -4.12 -1.91
N ILE A 63 5.76 -3.28 -2.79
CA ILE A 63 6.36 -2.00 -2.39
C ILE A 63 5.31 -1.08 -1.77
N SER A 64 4.13 -0.96 -2.40
CA SER A 64 3.04 -0.13 -1.88
C SER A 64 2.60 -0.58 -0.48
N LEU A 65 2.41 -1.89 -0.28
CA LEU A 65 2.03 -2.47 1.01
C LEU A 65 3.10 -2.28 2.09
N ILE A 66 4.37 -2.51 1.78
CA ILE A 66 5.46 -2.34 2.75
C ILE A 66 5.59 -0.88 3.16
N MET A 67 5.51 0.03 2.18
CA MET A 67 5.61 1.47 2.46
C MET A 67 4.41 1.98 3.27
N SER A 68 3.18 1.60 2.91
CA SER A 68 1.98 1.99 3.63
C SER A 68 2.01 1.53 5.09
N ASN A 69 2.40 0.28 5.30
CA ASN A 69 2.54 -0.27 6.66
C ASN A 69 3.61 0.41 7.50
N SER A 70 4.76 0.70 6.91
CA SER A 70 5.81 1.47 7.59
C SER A 70 5.27 2.83 8.02
N MET A 71 4.50 3.52 7.18
CA MET A 71 3.90 4.80 7.51
C MET A 71 2.80 4.70 8.59
N VAL A 72 1.95 3.66 8.54
CA VAL A 72 0.94 3.41 9.59
C VAL A 72 1.62 3.23 10.95
N VAL A 73 2.72 2.48 11.00
CA VAL A 73 3.47 2.27 12.24
C VAL A 73 4.15 3.56 12.69
N ASN A 74 4.83 4.28 11.80
CA ASN A 74 5.62 5.45 12.16
C ASN A 74 4.78 6.70 12.44
N LEU A 75 3.55 6.78 11.94
CA LEU A 75 2.66 7.89 12.24
C LEU A 75 1.55 7.46 13.21
N THR A 76 0.63 6.59 12.79
CA THR A 76 -0.59 6.30 13.55
C THR A 76 -0.29 5.59 14.88
N VAL A 77 0.54 4.54 14.83
CA VAL A 77 0.90 3.77 16.03
C VAL A 77 1.74 4.60 16.97
N LYS A 78 2.77 5.28 16.45
CA LYS A 78 3.67 6.12 17.24
C LYS A 78 2.92 7.27 17.92
N ASP A 79 2.01 7.92 17.20
CA ASP A 79 1.20 9.01 17.78
C ASP A 79 0.22 8.49 18.83
N LYS A 80 -0.29 7.26 18.69
CA LYS A 80 -1.13 6.64 19.71
C LYS A 80 -0.32 6.30 20.97
N VAL A 81 0.82 5.65 20.84
CA VAL A 81 1.70 5.28 21.96
C VAL A 81 2.19 6.52 22.71
N ASN A 82 2.53 7.58 21.98
CA ASN A 82 2.99 8.85 22.56
C ASN A 82 1.84 9.76 23.04
N LYS A 83 0.60 9.26 23.10
CA LYS A 83 -0.61 10.00 23.49
C LYS A 83 -0.88 11.27 22.67
N ARG A 84 -0.22 11.45 21.53
CA ARG A 84 -0.44 12.61 20.63
C ARG A 84 -1.84 12.61 20.03
N ILE A 85 -2.40 11.43 19.76
CA ILE A 85 -3.77 11.31 19.25
C ILE A 85 -4.76 11.88 20.25
N GLU A 86 -4.58 11.62 21.55
CA GLU A 86 -5.42 12.17 22.61
C GLU A 86 -5.37 13.71 22.62
N PHE A 87 -4.16 14.29 22.50
CA PHE A 87 -3.98 15.72 22.40
C PHE A 87 -4.67 16.32 21.15
N ILE A 88 -4.51 15.68 19.97
CA ILE A 88 -5.16 16.11 18.73
C ILE A 88 -6.69 16.05 18.85
N LEU A 89 -7.21 14.97 19.45
CA LEU A 89 -8.66 14.83 19.67
C LEU A 89 -9.18 15.82 20.72
N GLY A 90 -8.35 16.18 21.71
CA GLY A 90 -8.64 17.21 22.72
C GLY A 90 -8.76 18.62 22.10
N SER A 91 -8.06 18.91 20.99
CA SER A 91 -8.18 20.19 20.26
C SER A 91 -9.47 20.32 19.42
N GLY A 92 -10.39 19.34 19.49
CA GLY A 92 -11.68 19.39 18.79
C GLY A 92 -11.71 18.71 17.43
N ILE A 93 -10.59 18.15 16.96
CA ILE A 93 -10.52 17.42 15.68
C ILE A 93 -11.32 16.11 15.77
N ASP A 94 -12.15 15.84 14.75
CA ASP A 94 -12.86 14.55 14.66
C ASP A 94 -11.88 13.42 14.29
N ILE A 95 -11.99 12.29 14.99
CA ILE A 95 -11.17 11.10 14.73
C ILE A 95 -11.32 10.58 13.30
N LYS A 96 -12.50 10.68 12.71
CA LYS A 96 -12.77 10.23 11.34
C LYS A 96 -12.06 11.11 10.31
N ASP A 97 -12.00 12.41 10.56
CA ASP A 97 -11.28 13.35 9.70
C ASP A 97 -9.76 13.16 9.83
N LEU A 98 -9.28 12.88 11.03
CA LEU A 98 -7.87 12.56 11.28
C LEU A 98 -7.44 11.28 10.53
N ILE A 99 -8.21 10.20 10.65
CA ILE A 99 -7.93 8.92 9.96
C ILE A 99 -7.91 9.10 8.45
N LYS A 100 -8.88 9.83 7.88
CA LYS A 100 -8.93 10.10 6.43
C LYS A 100 -7.73 10.93 5.97
N ALA A 101 -7.33 11.95 6.75
CA ALA A 101 -6.19 12.79 6.46
C ALA A 101 -4.88 11.98 6.48
N TYR A 102 -4.67 11.15 7.52
CA TYR A 102 -3.54 10.25 7.62
C TYR A 102 -3.52 9.26 6.45
N GLY A 103 -4.65 8.60 6.20
CA GLY A 103 -4.78 7.66 5.09
C GLY A 103 -4.48 8.26 3.74
N LEU A 104 -4.96 9.47 3.46
CA LEU A 104 -4.73 10.16 2.19
C LEU A 104 -3.25 10.52 1.98
N GLU A 105 -2.58 11.06 2.99
CA GLU A 105 -1.17 11.45 2.84
C GLU A 105 -0.24 10.21 2.79
N MET A 106 -0.54 9.16 3.54
CA MET A 106 0.19 7.89 3.44
C MET A 106 0.01 7.26 2.06
N TRP A 107 -1.21 7.22 1.54
CA TRP A 107 -1.51 6.72 0.20
C TRP A 107 -0.75 7.47 -0.90
N ARG A 108 -0.72 8.80 -0.83
CA ARG A 108 0.03 9.62 -1.79
C ARG A 108 1.51 9.29 -1.79
N LEU A 109 2.11 9.15 -0.60
CA LEU A 109 3.54 8.87 -0.46
C LEU A 109 3.87 7.41 -0.83
N SER A 110 3.05 6.43 -0.45
CA SER A 110 3.28 5.02 -0.80
C SER A 110 3.11 4.74 -2.30
N SER A 111 2.38 5.60 -3.02
CA SER A 111 2.17 5.46 -4.46
C SER A 111 3.33 6.00 -5.32
N ILE A 112 4.27 6.75 -4.74
CA ILE A 112 5.36 7.40 -5.50
C ILE A 112 6.26 6.34 -6.17
N VAL A 113 6.75 5.37 -5.41
CA VAL A 113 7.68 4.35 -5.95
C VAL A 113 7.00 3.41 -6.94
N PRO A 114 5.80 2.87 -6.66
CA PRO A 114 5.03 2.12 -7.66
C PRO A 114 4.78 2.90 -8.96
N PHE A 115 4.53 4.22 -8.86
CA PHE A 115 4.38 5.07 -10.04
C PHE A 115 5.69 5.18 -10.85
N ILE A 116 6.82 5.38 -10.18
CA ILE A 116 8.14 5.41 -10.83
C ILE A 116 8.41 4.09 -11.53
N LEU A 117 8.19 2.96 -10.85
CA LEU A 117 8.39 1.63 -11.39
C LEU A 117 7.50 1.39 -12.62
N PHE A 118 6.21 1.72 -12.53
CA PHE A 118 5.26 1.63 -13.63
C PHE A 118 5.70 2.47 -14.83
N PHE A 119 5.99 3.75 -14.61
CA PHE A 119 6.33 4.69 -15.67
C PHE A 119 7.62 4.30 -16.39
N LEU A 120 8.67 3.96 -15.64
CA LEU A 120 9.94 3.56 -16.22
C LEU A 120 9.85 2.24 -16.98
N THR A 121 9.10 1.26 -16.46
CA THR A 121 8.89 0.00 -17.18
C THR A 121 8.15 0.25 -18.48
N TYR A 122 7.10 1.06 -18.47
CA TYR A 122 6.35 1.38 -19.68
C TYR A 122 7.19 2.10 -20.75
N VAL A 123 8.07 3.02 -20.33
CA VAL A 123 8.89 3.82 -21.29
C VAL A 123 10.09 3.03 -21.82
N LEU A 124 10.71 2.19 -20.98
CA LEU A 124 12.00 1.56 -21.30
C LEU A 124 11.88 0.11 -21.77
N VAL A 125 10.79 -0.57 -21.46
CA VAL A 125 10.59 -1.98 -21.80
C VAL A 125 9.52 -2.08 -22.89
N ASP A 126 9.88 -2.68 -24.02
CA ASP A 126 8.95 -2.91 -25.14
C ASP A 126 8.02 -4.10 -24.78
N LEU A 127 6.90 -3.77 -24.11
CA LEU A 127 5.87 -4.74 -23.74
C LEU A 127 4.79 -4.76 -24.83
N GLN A 128 4.50 -5.93 -25.40
CA GLN A 128 3.43 -6.11 -26.39
C GLN A 128 2.04 -6.16 -25.71
N ILE A 129 1.73 -5.13 -24.90
CA ILE A 129 0.49 -5.05 -24.16
C ILE A 129 -0.14 -3.68 -24.38
N GLU A 130 -1.46 -3.69 -24.50
CA GLU A 130 -2.20 -2.45 -24.64
C GLU A 130 -1.97 -1.52 -23.43
N PHE A 131 -1.64 -0.28 -23.70
CA PHE A 131 -1.46 0.77 -22.69
C PHE A 131 -2.63 0.83 -21.69
N LYS A 132 -3.86 0.71 -22.20
CA LYS A 132 -5.07 0.73 -21.35
C LYS A 132 -5.07 -0.37 -20.29
N SER A 133 -4.58 -1.55 -20.62
CA SER A 133 -4.51 -2.70 -19.71
C SER A 133 -3.53 -2.45 -18.57
N ILE A 134 -2.33 -1.94 -18.89
CA ILE A 134 -1.31 -1.64 -17.87
C ILE A 134 -1.77 -0.49 -16.97
N VAL A 135 -2.34 0.57 -17.55
CA VAL A 135 -2.92 1.68 -16.78
C VAL A 135 -4.07 1.19 -15.89
N GLY A 136 -4.92 0.30 -16.39
CA GLY A 136 -6.01 -0.31 -15.64
C GLY A 136 -5.49 -1.06 -14.40
N ILE A 137 -4.45 -1.88 -14.56
CA ILE A 137 -3.78 -2.58 -13.44
C ILE A 137 -3.28 -1.57 -12.40
N PHE A 138 -2.55 -0.56 -12.84
CA PHE A 138 -1.98 0.45 -11.95
C PHE A 138 -3.06 1.22 -11.18
N VAL A 139 -4.07 1.75 -11.88
CA VAL A 139 -5.14 2.54 -11.27
C VAL A 139 -5.96 1.72 -10.27
N THR A 140 -6.31 0.48 -10.61
CA THR A 140 -7.07 -0.39 -9.70
C THR A 140 -6.25 -0.81 -8.49
N MET A 141 -4.95 -1.08 -8.66
CA MET A 141 -4.04 -1.37 -7.56
C MET A 141 -3.91 -0.18 -6.59
N ILE A 142 -3.67 1.03 -7.12
CA ILE A 142 -3.56 2.25 -6.31
C ILE A 142 -4.88 2.57 -5.61
N GLY A 143 -6.02 2.34 -6.26
CA GLY A 143 -7.34 2.47 -5.64
C GLY A 143 -7.56 1.48 -4.49
N MET A 144 -7.17 0.22 -4.67
CA MET A 144 -7.24 -0.81 -3.62
C MET A 144 -6.35 -0.44 -2.42
N THR A 145 -5.11 -0.01 -2.66
CA THR A 145 -4.17 0.35 -1.58
C THR A 145 -4.65 1.53 -0.74
N TYR A 146 -5.43 2.46 -1.30
CA TYR A 146 -6.06 3.52 -0.52
C TYR A 146 -7.00 2.97 0.58
N PHE A 147 -7.87 2.04 0.22
CA PHE A 147 -8.78 1.42 1.18
C PHE A 147 -8.07 0.49 2.16
N GLU A 148 -7.02 -0.18 1.72
CA GLU A 148 -6.14 -0.98 2.58
C GLU A 148 -5.49 -0.11 3.66
N ILE A 149 -4.92 1.04 3.29
CA ILE A 149 -4.31 2.00 4.22
C ILE A 149 -5.34 2.52 5.24
N LEU A 150 -6.54 2.89 4.79
CA LEU A 150 -7.61 3.29 5.68
C LEU A 150 -7.96 2.18 6.68
N PHE A 151 -8.08 0.94 6.22
CA PHE A 151 -8.36 -0.22 7.05
C PHE A 151 -7.28 -0.44 8.10
N PHE A 152 -6.01 -0.40 7.72
CA PHE A 152 -4.90 -0.58 8.65
C PHE A 152 -4.76 0.57 9.64
N ASN A 153 -5.02 1.82 9.24
CA ASN A 153 -5.09 2.93 10.19
C ASN A 153 -6.16 2.72 11.25
N ILE A 154 -7.34 2.25 10.85
CA ILE A 154 -8.45 1.96 11.79
C ILE A 154 -8.08 0.83 12.74
N ILE A 155 -7.53 -0.27 12.21
CA ILE A 155 -7.11 -1.41 13.03
C ILE A 155 -6.02 -1.00 14.00
N SER A 156 -4.99 -0.27 13.55
CA SER A 156 -3.88 0.15 14.40
C SER A 156 -4.35 0.99 15.59
N LEU A 157 -5.36 1.84 15.40
CA LEU A 157 -5.97 2.59 16.50
C LEU A 157 -6.79 1.72 17.47
N SER A 158 -7.25 0.57 17.00
CA SER A 158 -8.07 -0.37 17.78
C SER A 158 -7.27 -1.48 18.47
N GLN A 159 -6.02 -1.70 18.04
CA GLN A 159 -5.16 -2.77 18.57
C GLN A 159 -4.40 -2.35 19.82
N LYS A 160 -4.16 -3.35 20.72
CA LYS A 160 -3.29 -3.19 21.89
C LYS A 160 -1.85 -3.62 21.60
N ASN A 161 -1.64 -4.65 20.76
CA ASN A 161 -0.32 -5.19 20.44
C ASN A 161 0.13 -4.78 19.03
N PHE A 162 0.94 -3.75 18.94
CA PHE A 162 1.41 -3.19 17.68
C PHE A 162 2.54 -3.99 17.02
N LYS A 163 3.36 -4.67 17.81
CA LYS A 163 4.44 -5.52 17.34
C LYS A 163 3.88 -6.70 16.54
N PHE A 164 2.83 -7.33 17.05
CA PHE A 164 2.14 -8.42 16.39
C PHE A 164 1.54 -7.96 15.05
N PHE A 165 0.86 -6.81 15.03
CA PHE A 165 0.29 -6.25 13.81
C PHE A 165 1.36 -5.98 12.74
N LYS A 166 2.45 -5.28 13.10
CA LYS A 166 3.57 -5.00 12.18
C LYS A 166 4.14 -6.29 11.58
N ASN A 167 4.36 -7.30 12.42
CA ASN A 167 4.94 -8.57 11.98
C ASN A 167 4.01 -9.32 11.02
N ILE A 168 2.71 -9.41 11.31
CA ILE A 168 1.75 -10.07 10.42
C ILE A 168 1.81 -9.46 9.03
N VAL A 169 1.71 -8.14 8.94
CA VAL A 169 1.67 -7.51 7.61
C VAL A 169 2.98 -7.68 6.87
N PHE A 170 4.12 -7.53 7.54
CA PHE A 170 5.43 -7.75 6.94
C PHE A 170 5.58 -9.18 6.42
N PHE A 171 5.27 -10.18 7.25
CA PHE A 171 5.36 -11.59 6.85
C PHE A 171 4.39 -11.93 5.72
N THR A 172 3.14 -11.46 5.78
CA THR A 172 2.16 -11.72 4.72
C THR A 172 2.63 -11.16 3.38
N THR A 173 3.15 -9.92 3.36
CA THR A 173 3.67 -9.30 2.14
C THR A 173 4.89 -10.04 1.60
N THR A 174 5.82 -10.40 2.48
CA THR A 174 7.04 -11.16 2.10
C THR A 174 6.67 -12.53 1.52
N ILE A 175 5.77 -13.26 2.16
CA ILE A 175 5.27 -14.54 1.68
C ILE A 175 4.61 -14.38 0.31
N LEU A 176 3.77 -13.35 0.12
CA LEU A 176 3.10 -13.09 -1.15
C LEU A 176 4.11 -12.88 -2.29
N ILE A 177 5.12 -12.04 -2.08
CA ILE A 177 6.17 -11.78 -3.07
C ILE A 177 6.94 -13.06 -3.37
N TYR A 178 7.38 -13.79 -2.33
CA TYR A 178 8.13 -15.02 -2.47
C TYR A 178 7.34 -16.12 -3.20
N MET A 179 6.10 -16.35 -2.79
CA MET A 179 5.23 -17.36 -3.40
C MET A 179 4.95 -17.03 -4.86
N THR A 180 4.65 -15.78 -5.18
CA THR A 180 4.39 -15.38 -6.55
C THR A 180 5.64 -15.50 -7.42
N GLY A 181 6.81 -15.12 -6.91
CA GLY A 181 8.08 -15.32 -7.63
C GLY A 181 8.40 -16.80 -7.89
N THR A 182 8.28 -17.64 -6.85
CA THR A 182 8.62 -19.05 -6.94
C THR A 182 7.62 -19.86 -7.79
N PHE A 183 6.34 -19.54 -7.70
CA PHE A 183 5.28 -20.29 -8.39
C PHE A 183 4.73 -19.56 -9.63
N SER A 184 5.39 -18.52 -10.10
CA SER A 184 4.94 -17.71 -11.24
C SER A 184 4.61 -18.55 -12.49
N GLU A 185 5.47 -19.51 -12.86
CA GLU A 185 5.23 -20.38 -14.02
C GLU A 185 3.99 -21.26 -13.83
N LYS A 186 3.79 -21.81 -12.63
CA LYS A 186 2.58 -22.61 -12.32
C LYS A 186 1.32 -21.75 -12.32
N ILE A 187 1.41 -20.52 -11.81
CA ILE A 187 0.30 -19.57 -11.83
C ILE A 187 -0.09 -19.25 -13.27
N LEU A 188 0.88 -18.94 -14.12
CA LEU A 188 0.64 -18.65 -15.53
C LEU A 188 0.10 -19.86 -16.29
N SER A 189 0.67 -21.06 -16.08
CA SER A 189 0.18 -22.29 -16.73
C SER A 189 -1.27 -22.63 -16.32
N LEU A 190 -1.66 -22.36 -15.08
CA LEU A 190 -3.06 -22.49 -14.64
C LEU A 190 -3.96 -21.48 -15.36
N ILE A 191 -3.56 -20.23 -15.44
CA ILE A 191 -4.30 -19.16 -16.12
C ILE A 191 -4.52 -19.54 -17.60
N ASP A 192 -3.46 -20.00 -18.27
CA ASP A 192 -3.50 -20.42 -19.67
C ASP A 192 -4.36 -21.68 -19.87
N SER A 193 -4.30 -22.65 -18.94
CA SER A 193 -5.11 -23.88 -19.03
C SER A 193 -6.63 -23.62 -18.98
N TYR A 194 -7.04 -22.56 -18.31
CA TYR A 194 -8.43 -22.11 -18.26
C TYR A 194 -8.78 -21.05 -19.30
N ASN A 195 -7.87 -20.74 -20.25
CA ASN A 195 -8.03 -19.66 -21.25
C ASN A 195 -8.40 -18.31 -20.62
N LEU A 196 -7.86 -18.01 -19.44
CA LEU A 196 -8.12 -16.78 -18.73
C LEU A 196 -7.06 -15.72 -19.10
N ASN A 197 -7.47 -14.46 -19.12
CA ASN A 197 -6.53 -13.36 -19.37
C ASN A 197 -6.00 -12.85 -18.02
N LEU A 198 -4.66 -12.87 -17.86
CA LEU A 198 -3.97 -12.42 -16.64
C LEU A 198 -4.37 -11.01 -16.22
N VAL A 199 -4.52 -10.09 -17.19
CA VAL A 199 -4.88 -8.69 -16.91
C VAL A 199 -6.25 -8.62 -16.22
N TYR A 200 -7.26 -9.33 -16.74
CA TYR A 200 -8.60 -9.33 -16.14
C TYR A 200 -8.62 -10.00 -14.76
N ILE A 201 -7.77 -11.01 -14.53
CA ILE A 201 -7.63 -11.61 -13.20
C ILE A 201 -7.07 -10.61 -12.21
N ILE A 202 -5.99 -9.90 -12.58
CA ILE A 202 -5.39 -8.87 -11.72
C ILE A 202 -6.39 -7.75 -11.43
N LEU A 203 -7.10 -7.25 -12.44
CA LEU A 203 -8.14 -6.24 -12.27
C LEU A 203 -9.25 -6.72 -11.32
N GLY A 204 -9.71 -7.96 -11.51
CA GLY A 204 -10.73 -8.59 -10.65
C GLY A 204 -10.28 -8.71 -9.20
N ILE A 205 -9.05 -9.14 -8.96
CA ILE A 205 -8.45 -9.24 -7.62
C ILE A 205 -8.36 -7.86 -6.98
N ASN A 206 -7.85 -6.85 -7.68
CA ASN A 206 -7.72 -5.49 -7.15
C ASN A 206 -9.08 -4.89 -6.79
N ILE A 207 -10.07 -5.03 -7.68
CA ILE A 207 -11.43 -4.52 -7.44
C ILE A 207 -12.07 -5.28 -6.28
N GLY A 208 -11.98 -6.62 -6.25
CA GLY A 208 -12.53 -7.45 -5.19
C GLY A 208 -11.96 -7.11 -3.82
N LEU A 209 -10.62 -7.08 -3.69
CA LEU A 209 -9.95 -6.70 -2.46
C LEU A 209 -10.23 -5.24 -2.08
N GLY A 210 -10.26 -4.32 -3.06
CA GLY A 210 -10.61 -2.92 -2.83
C GLY A 210 -12.00 -2.76 -2.25
N LEU A 211 -12.99 -3.49 -2.77
CA LEU A 211 -14.37 -3.50 -2.23
C LEU A 211 -14.43 -4.07 -0.82
N ILE A 212 -13.71 -5.16 -0.55
CA ILE A 212 -13.62 -5.77 0.78
C ILE A 212 -13.03 -4.78 1.78
N PHE A 213 -11.88 -4.19 1.48
CA PHE A 213 -11.25 -3.19 2.36
C PHE A 213 -12.13 -1.94 2.53
N ALA A 214 -12.77 -1.46 1.46
CA ALA A 214 -13.69 -0.32 1.53
C ALA A 214 -14.88 -0.60 2.46
N MET A 215 -15.49 -1.77 2.33
CA MET A 215 -16.63 -2.17 3.16
C MET A 215 -16.25 -2.25 4.64
N PHE A 216 -15.13 -2.93 4.96
CA PHE A 216 -14.65 -3.04 6.34
C PHE A 216 -14.23 -1.69 6.92
N SER A 217 -13.52 -0.86 6.12
CA SER A 217 -13.10 0.48 6.55
C SER A 217 -14.28 1.39 6.84
N MET A 218 -15.26 1.44 5.93
CA MET A 218 -16.45 2.27 6.13
C MET A 218 -17.28 1.82 7.32
N ARG A 219 -17.47 0.50 7.51
CA ARG A 219 -18.22 -0.05 8.65
C ARG A 219 -17.51 0.27 9.97
N SER A 220 -16.19 0.08 10.03
CA SER A 220 -15.39 0.33 11.22
C SER A 220 -15.29 1.82 11.53
N LEU A 221 -15.12 2.68 10.52
CA LEU A 221 -15.07 4.13 10.68
C LEU A 221 -16.39 4.71 11.23
N ARG A 222 -17.55 4.15 10.80
CA ARG A 222 -18.85 4.58 11.35
C ARG A 222 -18.99 4.31 12.85
N LYS A 223 -18.42 3.21 13.33
CA LYS A 223 -18.47 2.80 14.74
C LYS A 223 -17.39 3.46 15.61
N MET A 224 -16.45 4.18 15.02
CA MET A 224 -15.32 4.75 15.73
C MET A 224 -15.71 6.05 16.43
N ASN A 225 -15.49 6.10 17.75
CA ASN A 225 -15.70 7.25 18.60
C ASN A 225 -14.38 7.62 19.31
N LYS A 226 -14.26 8.89 19.78
CA LYS A 226 -13.09 9.37 20.51
C LYS A 226 -12.77 8.48 21.72
N GLU A 227 -13.79 8.10 22.48
CA GLU A 227 -13.65 7.25 23.67
C GLU A 227 -13.07 5.86 23.35
N THR A 228 -13.47 5.25 22.22
CA THR A 228 -12.95 3.93 21.82
C THR A 228 -11.47 3.94 21.49
N VAL A 229 -10.92 5.08 21.09
CA VAL A 229 -9.49 5.25 20.79
C VAL A 229 -8.69 5.55 22.04
N ILE A 230 -9.23 6.42 22.94
CA ILE A 230 -8.55 6.84 24.16
C ILE A 230 -8.51 5.70 25.18
N ASN A 231 -9.62 4.97 25.37
CA ASN A 231 -9.72 3.88 26.36
C ASN A 231 -8.92 2.61 25.99
N LYS A 232 -8.41 2.50 24.77
CA LYS A 232 -7.57 1.39 24.36
C LYS A 232 -6.10 1.81 24.36
N GLU A 233 -5.48 1.80 25.54
CA GLU A 233 -4.02 1.98 25.63
C GLU A 233 -3.30 0.92 24.80
N GLY A 234 -2.40 1.35 23.93
CA GLY A 234 -1.58 0.47 23.11
C GLY A 234 -0.17 0.35 23.70
N SER A 235 0.41 -0.84 23.59
CA SER A 235 1.80 -1.09 24.00
C SER A 235 2.59 -1.69 22.85
N TRP A 236 3.93 -1.53 22.86
CA TRP A 236 4.85 -2.20 21.95
C TRP A 236 5.18 -3.65 22.40
N SER A 237 4.62 -4.11 23.48
CA SER A 237 4.84 -5.46 24.04
C SER A 237 4.07 -6.53 23.28
#